data_18e4b122f87a1dd864584cbeeb5cc444
#
_entry.id   18e4b122f87a1dd864584cbeeb5cc444
#
_cell.length_a   1.000
_cell.length_b   1.000
_cell.length_c   1.000
_cell.angle_alpha   90.00
_cell.angle_beta   90.00
_cell.angle_gamma   90.00
#
_symmetry.space_group_name_H-M   'P 1'
#
loop_
_entity.id
_entity.type
_entity.pdbx_description
1 polymer ?
#
loop_
_entity_poly.entity_id
_entity_poly.type
_entity_poly.pdbx_seq_one_letter_code
_entity_poly.pdbx_strand_id
1 'polypeptide(L)'
;MTKILCSADWHIILHKKKVPYAWQEQRFKTMFRKLIALEQGCDVHVIAGDIFDKKPEPDEICLFLSYINSVTIPTFIIPGNHEATKKGESFFEHFTQENAIKNENVHVYTRNGRASVGEANFCFFPYGEMQKDNLPQYVGGDILVTHIRGEVPPHVSP
;
A
#
# COMPACT_ATOMS: atom_id res chain seq x y z
N MET A 1 14.92 -6.77 -18.15
CA MET A 1 13.85 -7.44 -17.33
C MET A 1 13.66 -6.62 -16.06
N THR A 2 12.48 -6.06 -15.85
CA THR A 2 12.15 -5.22 -14.68
C THR A 2 11.99 -6.08 -13.42
N LYS A 3 12.70 -5.74 -12.36
CA LYS A 3 12.62 -6.41 -11.05
C LYS A 3 11.66 -5.67 -10.15
N ILE A 4 10.66 -6.35 -9.65
CA ILE A 4 9.57 -5.78 -8.86
C ILE A 4 9.64 -6.33 -7.44
N LEU A 5 9.72 -5.44 -6.45
CA LEU A 5 9.46 -5.76 -5.06
C LEU A 5 7.96 -5.58 -4.80
N CYS A 6 7.31 -6.61 -4.27
CA CYS A 6 5.91 -6.52 -3.85
C CYS A 6 5.79 -6.72 -2.34
N SER A 7 5.02 -5.88 -1.68
CA SER A 7 4.64 -6.02 -0.28
C SER A 7 3.20 -5.60 -0.06
N ALA A 8 2.56 -6.14 0.97
CA ALA A 8 1.19 -5.83 1.36
C ALA A 8 0.98 -6.17 2.84
N ASP A 9 -0.18 -5.85 3.37
CA ASP A 9 -0.66 -6.33 4.67
C ASP A 9 0.33 -6.05 5.82
N TRP A 10 0.86 -4.83 5.87
CA TRP A 10 1.81 -4.45 6.94
C TRP A 10 1.13 -4.34 8.29
N HIS A 11 -0.14 -3.88 8.30
CA HIS A 11 -0.94 -3.69 9.49
C HIS A 11 -0.17 -2.95 10.59
N ILE A 12 0.32 -1.74 10.26
CA ILE A 12 1.02 -0.89 11.23
C ILE A 12 0.07 -0.60 12.38
N ILE A 13 0.50 -1.01 13.57
CA ILE A 13 -0.18 -0.75 14.84
C ILE A 13 0.85 -0.62 15.96
N LEU A 14 0.81 0.49 16.71
CA LEU A 14 1.71 0.77 17.83
C LEU A 14 1.01 0.70 19.19
N HIS A 15 -0.31 0.65 19.19
CA HIS A 15 -1.13 0.70 20.41
C HIS A 15 -1.91 -0.60 20.66
N LYS A 16 -1.33 -1.75 20.26
CA LYS A 16 -1.94 -3.05 20.55
C LYS A 16 -1.85 -3.35 22.05
N LYS A 17 -2.99 -3.61 22.67
CA LYS A 17 -3.08 -3.93 24.11
C LYS A 17 -2.16 -5.10 24.46
N LYS A 18 -1.54 -5.03 25.65
CA LYS A 18 -0.63 -6.05 26.21
C LYS A 18 0.68 -6.28 25.44
N VAL A 19 1.02 -5.42 24.49
CA VAL A 19 2.30 -5.47 23.77
C VAL A 19 3.05 -4.16 24.04
N PRO A 20 4.30 -4.21 24.52
CA PRO A 20 5.08 -2.98 24.78
C PRO A 20 5.22 -2.13 23.52
N TYR A 21 4.97 -0.83 23.62
CA TYR A 21 5.06 0.13 22.52
C TYR A 21 6.42 0.06 21.80
N ALA A 22 7.52 0.13 22.56
CA ALA A 22 8.87 0.08 22.01
C ALA A 22 9.14 -1.18 21.17
N TRP A 23 8.55 -2.32 21.56
CA TRP A 23 8.67 -3.55 20.79
C TRP A 23 7.90 -3.47 19.45
N GLN A 24 6.69 -2.92 19.49
CA GLN A 24 5.87 -2.74 18.29
C GLN A 24 6.57 -1.80 17.31
N GLU A 25 7.05 -0.67 17.77
CA GLU A 25 7.78 0.30 16.96
C GLU A 25 9.06 -0.31 16.35
N GLN A 26 9.86 -1.02 17.18
CA GLN A 26 11.09 -1.67 16.72
C GLN A 26 10.84 -2.75 15.66
N ARG A 27 9.71 -3.45 15.75
CA ARG A 27 9.29 -4.44 14.75
C ARG A 27 9.13 -3.79 13.37
N PHE A 28 8.40 -2.68 13.30
CA PHE A 28 8.18 -1.97 12.03
C PHE A 28 9.45 -1.29 11.53
N LYS A 29 10.24 -0.66 12.38
CA LYS A 29 11.55 -0.11 12.00
C LYS A 29 12.48 -1.18 11.43
N THR A 30 12.42 -2.40 11.95
CA THR A 30 13.18 -3.53 11.43
C THR A 30 12.66 -3.99 10.07
N MET A 31 11.34 -4.06 9.90
CA MET A 31 10.71 -4.35 8.61
C MET A 31 11.13 -3.32 7.55
N PHE A 32 11.03 -2.04 7.85
CA PHE A 32 11.39 -0.96 6.91
C PHE A 32 12.87 -1.00 6.50
N ARG A 33 13.78 -1.27 7.44
CA ARG A 33 15.20 -1.46 7.09
C ARG A 33 15.42 -2.63 6.13
N LYS A 34 14.67 -3.73 6.29
CA LYS A 34 14.72 -4.86 5.36
C LYS A 34 14.15 -4.50 3.99
N LEU A 35 13.03 -3.76 3.93
CA LEU A 35 12.45 -3.30 2.67
C LEU A 35 13.43 -2.40 1.91
N ILE A 36 14.03 -1.41 2.58
CA ILE A 36 15.06 -0.53 1.98
C ILE A 36 16.24 -1.36 1.42
N ALA A 37 16.68 -2.39 2.13
CA ALA A 37 17.75 -3.26 1.65
C ALA A 37 17.34 -4.08 0.41
N LEU A 38 16.09 -4.54 0.35
CA LEU A 38 15.54 -5.27 -0.80
C LEU A 38 15.34 -4.36 -2.01
N GLU A 39 14.91 -3.12 -1.79
CA GLU A 39 14.74 -2.10 -2.84
C GLU A 39 16.01 -1.86 -3.64
N GLN A 40 17.18 -1.97 -3.03
CA GLN A 40 18.49 -1.79 -3.70
C GLN A 40 18.72 -2.74 -4.89
N GLY A 41 18.02 -3.85 -4.94
CA GLY A 41 18.11 -4.83 -6.03
C GLY A 41 16.92 -4.80 -6.99
N CYS A 42 15.99 -3.84 -6.83
CA CYS A 42 14.74 -3.77 -7.57
C CYS A 42 14.61 -2.44 -8.33
N ASP A 43 13.81 -2.45 -9.38
CA ASP A 43 13.53 -1.27 -10.23
C ASP A 43 12.28 -0.53 -9.76
N VAL A 44 11.39 -1.20 -9.03
CA VAL A 44 10.12 -0.65 -8.53
C VAL A 44 9.66 -1.41 -7.30
N HIS A 45 9.02 -0.70 -6.36
CA HIS A 45 8.32 -1.29 -5.22
C HIS A 45 6.81 -1.06 -5.34
N VAL A 46 6.02 -2.12 -5.17
CA VAL A 46 4.56 -2.08 -5.15
C VAL A 46 4.07 -2.45 -3.76
N ILE A 47 3.32 -1.54 -3.13
CA ILE A 47 2.71 -1.72 -1.80
C ILE A 47 1.21 -1.87 -2.01
N ALA A 48 0.72 -3.11 -1.87
CA ALA A 48 -0.61 -3.50 -2.29
C ALA A 48 -1.64 -3.54 -1.15
N GLY A 49 -1.74 -2.46 -0.39
CA GLY A 49 -2.82 -2.24 0.59
C GLY A 49 -2.59 -2.77 1.99
N ASP A 50 -3.53 -2.46 2.87
CA ASP A 50 -3.56 -2.81 4.30
C ASP A 50 -2.26 -2.44 5.03
N ILE A 51 -1.83 -1.19 4.81
CA ILE A 51 -0.63 -0.63 5.42
C ILE A 51 -0.83 -0.41 6.91
N PHE A 52 -2.01 0.07 7.30
CA PHE A 52 -2.41 0.26 8.69
C PHE A 52 -3.44 -0.77 9.11
N ASP A 53 -3.41 -1.17 10.39
CA ASP A 53 -4.37 -2.14 10.95
C ASP A 53 -5.79 -1.55 11.13
N LYS A 54 -5.86 -0.23 11.29
CA LYS A 54 -7.08 0.57 11.47
C LYS A 54 -6.78 2.02 11.10
N LYS A 55 -7.72 2.95 11.31
CA LYS A 55 -7.43 4.38 11.22
C LYS A 55 -6.20 4.70 12.09
N PRO A 56 -5.11 5.20 11.48
CA PRO A 56 -3.85 5.36 12.19
C PRO A 56 -3.86 6.50 13.20
N GLU A 57 -3.08 6.32 14.25
CA GLU A 57 -2.72 7.38 15.19
C GLU A 57 -1.55 8.21 14.64
N PRO A 58 -1.32 9.43 15.14
CA PRO A 58 -0.30 10.33 14.60
C PRO A 58 1.13 9.75 14.56
N ASP A 59 1.52 8.96 15.55
CA ASP A 59 2.83 8.31 15.63
C ASP A 59 2.98 7.16 14.61
N GLU A 60 1.90 6.44 14.32
CA GLU A 60 1.84 5.44 13.25
C GLU A 60 2.02 6.09 11.88
N ILE A 61 1.38 7.25 11.68
CA ILE A 61 1.56 8.07 10.47
C ILE A 61 3.03 8.54 10.35
N CYS A 62 3.59 9.09 11.42
CA CYS A 62 4.98 9.54 11.43
C CYS A 62 5.95 8.39 11.12
N LEU A 63 5.70 7.21 11.67
CA LEU A 63 6.50 6.02 11.43
C LEU A 63 6.44 5.60 9.95
N PHE A 64 5.25 5.57 9.36
CA PHE A 64 5.05 5.28 7.94
C PHE A 64 5.74 6.31 7.05
N LEU A 65 5.52 7.61 7.30
CA LEU A 65 6.09 8.69 6.52
C LEU A 65 7.63 8.71 6.60
N SER A 66 8.21 8.33 7.74
CA SER A 66 9.67 8.22 7.88
C SER A 66 10.29 7.22 6.90
N TYR A 67 9.59 6.11 6.64
CA TYR A 67 10.00 5.13 5.65
C TYR A 67 9.71 5.63 4.22
N ILE A 68 8.49 6.02 3.92
CA ILE A 68 8.06 6.39 2.57
C ILE A 68 8.87 7.56 2.01
N ASN A 69 9.20 8.54 2.85
CA ASN A 69 10.03 9.66 2.42
C ASN A 69 11.52 9.29 2.23
N SER A 70 11.95 8.07 2.61
CA SER A 70 13.32 7.58 2.45
C SER A 70 13.52 6.64 1.26
N VAL A 71 12.44 6.19 0.60
CA VAL A 71 12.56 5.28 -0.56
C VAL A 71 13.27 5.96 -1.74
N THR A 72 14.05 5.19 -2.48
CA THR A 72 14.91 5.72 -3.55
C THR A 72 14.52 5.24 -4.96
N ILE A 73 13.58 4.31 -5.05
CA ILE A 73 13.07 3.76 -6.31
C ILE A 73 11.59 4.12 -6.48
N PRO A 74 11.05 4.10 -7.70
CA PRO A 74 9.62 4.25 -7.95
C PRO A 74 8.82 3.33 -7.04
N THR A 75 7.92 3.91 -6.25
CA THR A 75 7.12 3.19 -5.27
C THR A 75 5.65 3.49 -5.49
N PHE A 76 4.87 2.45 -5.79
CA PHE A 76 3.45 2.54 -6.06
C PHE A 76 2.66 1.99 -4.89
N ILE A 77 1.70 2.76 -4.40
CA ILE A 77 0.87 2.41 -3.25
C ILE A 77 -0.58 2.38 -3.69
N ILE A 78 -1.29 1.32 -3.35
CA ILE A 78 -2.75 1.29 -3.37
C ILE A 78 -3.29 1.10 -1.96
N PRO A 79 -4.42 1.73 -1.58
CA PRO A 79 -5.11 1.42 -0.33
C PRO A 79 -5.77 0.03 -0.36
N GLY A 80 -5.79 -0.62 0.79
CA GLY A 80 -6.55 -1.84 1.05
C GLY A 80 -7.89 -1.55 1.75
N ASN A 81 -8.51 -2.59 2.28
CA ASN A 81 -9.80 -2.44 2.98
C ASN A 81 -9.69 -1.77 4.35
N HIS A 82 -8.53 -1.83 5.00
CA HIS A 82 -8.29 -1.15 6.27
C HIS A 82 -8.12 0.37 6.10
N GLU A 83 -7.73 0.84 4.93
CA GLU A 83 -7.65 2.25 4.58
C GLU A 83 -8.96 2.84 4.08
N ALA A 84 -9.94 2.01 3.73
CA ALA A 84 -11.24 2.48 3.25
C ALA A 84 -12.09 3.06 4.39
N THR A 85 -12.69 4.21 4.15
CA THR A 85 -13.69 4.79 5.04
C THR A 85 -15.08 4.28 4.72
N LYS A 86 -16.04 4.44 5.67
CA LYS A 86 -17.46 4.10 5.43
C LYS A 86 -18.10 4.87 4.26
N LYS A 87 -17.47 5.94 3.79
CA LYS A 87 -17.93 6.76 2.66
C LYS A 87 -17.32 6.35 1.31
N GLY A 88 -16.54 5.27 1.28
CA GLY A 88 -15.86 4.83 0.05
C GLY A 88 -14.64 5.66 -0.32
N GLU A 89 -14.18 6.55 0.55
CA GLU A 89 -12.95 7.31 0.40
C GLU A 89 -11.83 6.62 1.19
N SER A 90 -10.59 6.81 0.77
CA SER A 90 -9.42 6.36 1.52
C SER A 90 -8.82 7.51 2.32
N PHE A 91 -8.39 7.28 3.57
CA PHE A 91 -7.68 8.31 4.30
C PHE A 91 -6.32 8.66 3.67
N PHE A 92 -5.81 7.85 2.74
CA PHE A 92 -4.65 8.22 1.90
C PHE A 92 -4.90 9.46 1.05
N GLU A 93 -6.14 9.80 0.71
CA GLU A 93 -6.47 11.05 0.01
C GLU A 93 -6.01 12.27 0.81
N HIS A 94 -6.12 12.24 2.13
CA HIS A 94 -5.63 13.31 2.99
C HIS A 94 -4.10 13.44 2.95
N PHE A 95 -3.35 12.34 2.91
CA PHE A 95 -1.89 12.39 2.82
C PHE A 95 -1.38 12.99 1.52
N THR A 96 -2.07 12.74 0.43
CA THR A 96 -1.73 13.31 -0.88
C THR A 96 -2.16 14.77 -0.99
N GLN A 97 -3.33 15.12 -0.48
CA GLN A 97 -3.83 16.50 -0.48
C GLN A 97 -3.01 17.44 0.43
N GLU A 98 -2.55 16.94 1.57
CA GLU A 98 -1.76 17.72 2.54
C GLU A 98 -0.25 17.73 2.22
N ASN A 99 0.17 17.15 1.11
CA ASN A 99 1.58 16.99 0.73
C ASN A 99 2.45 16.36 1.85
N ALA A 100 1.88 15.45 2.63
CA ALA A 100 2.61 14.75 3.68
C ALA A 100 3.67 13.79 3.11
N ILE A 101 3.39 13.20 1.95
CA ILE A 101 4.35 12.43 1.16
C ILE A 101 5.11 13.42 0.27
N LYS A 102 6.38 13.65 0.60
CA LYS A 102 7.25 14.62 -0.08
C LYS A 102 8.19 13.97 -1.10
N ASN A 103 8.22 12.65 -1.16
CA ASN A 103 9.12 11.91 -2.02
C ASN A 103 8.51 11.76 -3.42
N GLU A 104 9.17 12.31 -4.42
CA GLU A 104 8.73 12.29 -5.82
C GLU A 104 8.68 10.87 -6.42
N ASN A 105 9.40 9.92 -5.85
CA ASN A 105 9.35 8.52 -6.27
C ASN A 105 8.07 7.83 -5.82
N VAL A 106 7.27 8.41 -4.92
CA VAL A 106 6.09 7.75 -4.33
C VAL A 106 4.82 8.24 -5.00
N HIS A 107 4.07 7.28 -5.53
CA HIS A 107 2.79 7.53 -6.19
C HIS A 107 1.69 6.72 -5.51
N VAL A 108 0.67 7.41 -5.00
CA VAL A 108 -0.48 6.77 -4.35
C VAL A 108 -1.66 6.76 -5.31
N TYR A 109 -2.14 5.58 -5.60
CA TYR A 109 -3.32 5.36 -6.45
C TYR A 109 -4.53 5.06 -5.58
N THR A 110 -5.29 6.09 -5.21
CA THR A 110 -6.57 5.95 -4.47
C THR A 110 -7.73 5.63 -5.41
N ARG A 111 -7.51 5.75 -6.72
CA ARG A 111 -8.43 5.42 -7.80
C ARG A 111 -7.71 4.59 -8.85
N ASN A 112 -8.49 4.06 -9.80
CA ASN A 112 -7.93 3.34 -10.94
C ASN A 112 -6.86 4.17 -11.64
N GLY A 113 -5.74 3.54 -11.95
CA GLY A 113 -4.62 4.22 -12.57
C GLY A 113 -3.69 3.27 -13.31
N ARG A 114 -2.73 3.85 -14.02
CA ARG A 114 -1.68 3.13 -14.76
C ARG A 114 -0.33 3.78 -14.55
N ALA A 115 0.71 2.97 -14.53
CA ALA A 115 2.09 3.42 -14.60
C ALA A 115 2.95 2.41 -15.34
N SER A 116 4.14 2.84 -15.76
CA SER A 116 5.12 1.97 -16.39
C SER A 116 6.50 2.22 -15.79
N VAL A 117 7.26 1.15 -15.58
CA VAL A 117 8.66 1.20 -15.17
C VAL A 117 9.44 0.20 -16.03
N GLY A 118 10.35 0.70 -16.84
CA GLY A 118 11.02 -0.12 -17.85
C GLY A 118 10.02 -0.78 -18.80
N GLU A 119 10.03 -2.11 -18.85
CA GLU A 119 9.12 -2.91 -19.69
C GLU A 119 7.83 -3.34 -18.96
N ALA A 120 7.72 -3.06 -17.67
CA ALA A 120 6.57 -3.46 -16.88
C ALA A 120 5.50 -2.37 -16.88
N ASN A 121 4.27 -2.75 -17.25
CA ASN A 121 3.09 -1.90 -17.20
C ASN A 121 2.20 -2.35 -16.05
N PHE A 122 1.74 -1.40 -15.25
CA PHE A 122 0.91 -1.63 -14.08
C PHE A 122 -0.48 -1.05 -14.28
N CYS A 123 -1.49 -1.81 -13.88
CA CYS A 123 -2.88 -1.36 -13.74
C CYS A 123 -3.27 -1.44 -12.27
N PHE A 124 -3.62 -0.32 -11.67
CA PHE A 124 -3.98 -0.23 -10.25
C PHE A 124 -5.50 -0.19 -10.09
N PHE A 125 -5.99 -1.09 -9.25
CA PHE A 125 -7.40 -1.18 -8.85
C PHE A 125 -7.47 -1.22 -7.32
N PRO A 126 -7.51 -0.06 -6.65
CA PRO A 126 -7.65 0.00 -5.19
C PRO A 126 -8.93 -0.65 -4.71
N TYR A 127 -8.96 -1.06 -3.45
CA TYR A 127 -10.09 -1.79 -2.84
C TYR A 127 -11.46 -1.17 -3.14
N GLY A 128 -11.64 0.14 -2.98
CA GLY A 128 -12.92 0.81 -3.22
C GLY A 128 -13.38 0.85 -4.68
N GLU A 129 -12.45 0.71 -5.63
CA GLU A 129 -12.75 0.74 -7.07
C GLU A 129 -13.23 -0.62 -7.59
N MET A 130 -12.74 -1.73 -7.00
CA MET A 130 -13.13 -3.10 -7.38
C MET A 130 -14.59 -3.43 -7.04
N GLN A 131 -15.22 -2.65 -6.16
CA GLN A 131 -16.63 -2.86 -5.75
C GLN A 131 -17.64 -2.12 -6.64
N LYS A 132 -17.17 -1.38 -7.64
CA LYS A 132 -18.04 -0.64 -8.56
C LYS A 132 -18.47 -1.53 -9.71
N ASP A 133 -19.72 -1.35 -10.16
CA ASP A 133 -20.32 -2.14 -11.25
C ASP A 133 -19.60 -1.97 -12.61
N ASN A 134 -18.80 -0.91 -12.75
CA ASN A 134 -18.03 -0.61 -13.96
C ASN A 134 -16.54 -0.83 -13.72
N LEU A 135 -16.10 -2.07 -13.74
CA LEU A 135 -14.67 -2.37 -13.74
C LEU A 135 -14.02 -1.87 -15.04
N PRO A 136 -12.92 -1.12 -14.98
CA PRO A 136 -12.20 -0.73 -16.17
C PRO A 136 -11.71 -1.97 -16.93
N GLN A 137 -11.76 -1.90 -18.27
CA GLN A 137 -11.25 -2.99 -19.09
C GLN A 137 -9.76 -3.24 -18.80
N TYR A 138 -9.45 -4.45 -18.36
CA TYR A 138 -8.08 -4.93 -18.29
C TYR A 138 -7.56 -5.12 -19.73
N VAL A 139 -6.44 -4.50 -20.04
CA VAL A 139 -5.75 -4.72 -21.30
C VAL A 139 -4.65 -5.74 -21.05
N GLY A 140 -4.67 -6.86 -21.77
CA GLY A 140 -3.70 -7.94 -21.60
C GLY A 140 -2.25 -7.47 -21.71
N GLY A 141 -1.36 -8.11 -20.94
CA GLY A 141 0.07 -7.78 -20.86
C GLY A 141 0.46 -6.88 -19.70
N ASP A 142 -0.53 -6.33 -18.98
CA ASP A 142 -0.28 -5.49 -17.80
C ASP A 142 -0.22 -6.33 -16.51
N ILE A 143 0.49 -5.80 -15.52
CA ILE A 143 0.48 -6.33 -14.15
C ILE A 143 -0.68 -5.69 -13.40
N LEU A 144 -1.67 -6.50 -13.04
CA LEU A 144 -2.79 -6.04 -12.24
C LEU A 144 -2.40 -5.99 -10.77
N VAL A 145 -2.51 -4.78 -10.18
CA VAL A 145 -2.30 -4.54 -8.76
C VAL A 145 -3.64 -4.22 -8.11
N THR A 146 -4.06 -5.07 -7.21
CA THR A 146 -5.34 -4.91 -6.50
C THR A 146 -5.25 -5.43 -5.08
N HIS A 147 -6.13 -4.92 -4.21
CA HIS A 147 -6.35 -5.45 -2.87
C HIS A 147 -7.82 -5.85 -2.75
N ILE A 148 -8.08 -7.15 -2.75
CA ILE A 148 -9.44 -7.71 -2.76
C ILE A 148 -9.72 -8.35 -1.40
N ARG A 149 -10.85 -7.97 -0.80
CA ARG A 149 -11.47 -8.73 0.27
C ARG A 149 -12.68 -9.44 -0.31
N GLY A 150 -12.63 -10.75 -0.43
CA GLY A 150 -13.71 -11.55 -0.99
C GLY A 150 -13.80 -12.91 -0.32
N GLU A 151 -14.95 -13.54 -0.50
CA GLU A 151 -15.15 -14.92 -0.12
C GLU A 151 -14.50 -15.81 -1.18
N VAL A 152 -13.49 -16.59 -0.78
CA VAL A 152 -12.81 -17.53 -1.65
C VAL A 152 -13.20 -18.95 -1.22
N PRO A 153 -13.87 -19.74 -2.07
CA PRO A 153 -14.12 -21.13 -1.74
C PRO A 153 -12.81 -21.89 -1.43
N PRO A 154 -12.74 -22.77 -0.43
CA PRO A 154 -13.84 -23.31 0.39
C PRO A 154 -14.13 -22.54 1.68
N HIS A 155 -13.57 -21.34 1.87
CA HIS A 155 -13.70 -20.55 3.09
C HIS A 155 -14.96 -19.64 3.12
N VAL A 156 -15.90 -19.92 2.23
CA VAL A 156 -17.22 -19.25 2.25
C VAL A 156 -17.98 -19.78 3.45
N SER A 157 -18.21 -18.93 4.44
CA SER A 157 -19.16 -19.26 5.52
C SER A 157 -20.56 -19.28 4.94
N PRO A 158 -21.36 -20.31 5.22
CA PRO A 158 -22.73 -20.39 4.77
C PRO A 158 -23.60 -19.30 5.39
#